data_23edfd2b541e17d1fc7694e7d64f8eeb
#
_entry.id   23edfd2b541e17d1fc7694e7d64f8eeb
#
_cell.length_a   1.000
_cell.length_b   1.000
_cell.length_c   1.000
_cell.angle_alpha   90.00
_cell.angle_beta   90.00
_cell.angle_gamma   90.00
#
_symmetry.space_group_name_H-M   'P 1'
#
loop_
_entity.id
_entity.type
_entity.pdbx_description
1 polymer ?
#
loop_
_entity_poly.entity_id
_entity_poly.type
_entity_poly.pdbx_seq_one_letter_code
_entity_poly.pdbx_strand_id
1 'polypeptide(L)'
;DEPNQEKLLVFSNFVKKFGYNLSLNEDQLAKSLNNLLEEVKGKSEENLIEQLAIRTMSKAAYSTNHIGHYGLAFQYYSHFTSPIRRYPDIIAHRLLQHYLDNGPSFNQTEIEDQCKHSSKMELVAAEAERASIKYKQVEFLQDKIGEEYDGVISGVSDWGIYVEIMSGMCEGMVKLRDMDDDFYTFDPENYQAIGRKYKKTYRMGDAVRIRIKRADLARKQLDFVLTEIEEDFWGGIKE
;
A
#
# COMPACT_ATOMS: atom_id res chain seq x y z
N ASP A 1 6.25 7.30 -10.20
CA ASP A 1 6.56 6.98 -11.60
C ASP A 1 5.31 6.49 -12.32
N GLU A 2 5.39 6.32 -13.63
CA GLU A 2 4.27 5.87 -14.46
C GLU A 2 3.74 4.51 -13.97
N PRO A 3 2.42 4.29 -13.99
CA PRO A 3 1.84 3.04 -13.56
C PRO A 3 2.29 1.84 -14.38
N ASN A 4 2.39 0.67 -13.75
CA ASN A 4 2.64 -0.58 -14.47
C ASN A 4 1.41 -0.96 -15.30
N GLN A 5 1.57 -1.10 -16.62
CA GLN A 5 0.46 -1.30 -17.56
C GLN A 5 -0.37 -2.56 -17.28
N GLU A 6 0.27 -3.69 -16.92
CA GLU A 6 -0.45 -4.93 -16.60
C GLU A 6 -1.33 -4.76 -15.35
N LYS A 7 -0.77 -4.18 -14.29
CA LYS A 7 -1.53 -3.90 -13.06
C LYS A 7 -2.64 -2.89 -13.31
N LEU A 8 -2.38 -1.88 -14.15
CA LEU A 8 -3.35 -0.87 -14.51
C LEU A 8 -4.54 -1.46 -15.27
N LEU A 9 -4.30 -2.44 -16.16
CA LEU A 9 -5.37 -3.15 -16.87
C LEU A 9 -6.26 -3.93 -15.89
N VAL A 10 -5.64 -4.66 -14.94
CA VAL A 10 -6.37 -5.38 -13.88
C VAL A 10 -7.21 -4.41 -13.05
N PHE A 11 -6.61 -3.29 -12.64
CA PHE A 11 -7.28 -2.25 -11.89
C PHE A 11 -8.45 -1.60 -12.68
N SER A 12 -8.25 -1.29 -13.95
CA SER A 12 -9.32 -0.76 -14.82
C SER A 12 -10.51 -1.72 -14.91
N ASN A 13 -10.25 -3.02 -15.06
CA ASN A 13 -11.31 -4.02 -15.08
C ASN A 13 -12.02 -4.15 -13.73
N PHE A 14 -11.28 -3.97 -12.64
CA PHE A 14 -11.83 -3.99 -11.30
C PHE A 14 -12.78 -2.81 -11.05
N VAL A 15 -12.36 -1.57 -11.33
CA VAL A 15 -13.21 -0.38 -11.09
C VAL A 15 -14.44 -0.33 -11.98
N LYS A 16 -14.41 -0.96 -13.16
CA LYS A 16 -15.58 -1.12 -14.02
C LYS A 16 -16.71 -1.91 -13.34
N LYS A 17 -16.40 -2.85 -12.45
CA LYS A 17 -17.41 -3.60 -11.70
C LYS A 17 -18.23 -2.71 -10.74
N PHE A 18 -17.65 -1.59 -10.32
CA PHE A 18 -18.32 -0.57 -9.50
C PHE A 18 -18.98 0.53 -10.35
N GLY A 19 -18.93 0.41 -11.68
CA GLY A 19 -19.53 1.38 -12.60
C GLY A 19 -18.62 2.54 -12.98
N TYR A 20 -17.35 2.52 -12.57
CA TYR A 20 -16.37 3.54 -12.91
C TYR A 20 -15.63 3.23 -14.22
N ASN A 21 -15.17 4.26 -14.91
CA ASN A 21 -14.37 4.13 -16.11
C ASN A 21 -12.99 4.75 -15.92
N LEU A 22 -11.94 3.99 -16.25
CA LEU A 22 -10.56 4.44 -16.27
C LEU A 22 -10.05 4.43 -17.71
N SER A 23 -9.63 5.60 -18.21
CA SER A 23 -8.95 5.68 -19.51
C SER A 23 -7.51 5.20 -19.36
N LEU A 24 -7.11 4.26 -20.21
CA LEU A 24 -5.74 3.72 -20.25
C LEU A 24 -4.84 4.45 -21.26
N ASN A 25 -5.35 5.53 -21.88
CA ASN A 25 -4.56 6.37 -22.79
C ASN A 25 -3.54 7.18 -21.96
N GLU A 26 -2.26 7.05 -22.28
CA GLU A 26 -1.14 7.67 -21.54
C GLU A 26 -1.34 9.17 -21.32
N ASP A 27 -1.77 9.91 -22.35
CA ASP A 27 -2.03 11.36 -22.27
C ASP A 27 -3.17 11.76 -21.32
N GLN A 28 -4.08 10.84 -21.03
CA GLN A 28 -5.27 11.10 -20.22
C GLN A 28 -5.27 10.34 -18.89
N LEU A 29 -4.34 9.42 -18.70
CA LEU A 29 -4.33 8.49 -17.58
C LEU A 29 -4.28 9.21 -16.24
N ALA A 30 -3.37 10.16 -16.06
CA ALA A 30 -3.24 10.93 -14.82
C ALA A 30 -4.55 11.67 -14.47
N LYS A 31 -5.16 12.32 -15.47
CA LYS A 31 -6.42 13.03 -15.29
C LYS A 31 -7.57 12.06 -14.99
N SER A 32 -7.60 10.90 -15.66
CA SER A 32 -8.63 9.88 -15.46
C SER A 32 -8.53 9.24 -14.07
N LEU A 33 -7.31 8.99 -13.59
CA LEU A 33 -7.07 8.51 -12.21
C LEU A 33 -7.53 9.54 -11.17
N ASN A 34 -7.17 10.81 -11.32
CA ASN A 34 -7.60 11.87 -10.42
C ASN A 34 -9.13 12.01 -10.39
N ASN A 35 -9.78 11.97 -11.55
CA ASN A 35 -11.23 12.00 -11.62
C ASN A 35 -11.87 10.80 -10.91
N LEU A 36 -11.33 9.61 -11.12
CA LEU A 36 -11.80 8.40 -10.44
C LEU A 36 -11.69 8.56 -8.91
N LEU A 37 -10.56 9.04 -8.40
CA LEU A 37 -10.36 9.23 -6.96
C LEU A 37 -11.31 10.28 -6.37
N GLU A 38 -11.62 11.34 -7.12
CA GLU A 38 -12.65 12.32 -6.70
C GLU A 38 -14.07 11.73 -6.75
N GLU A 39 -14.38 10.88 -7.75
CA GLU A 39 -15.69 10.23 -7.85
C GLU A 39 -15.98 9.24 -6.74
N VAL A 40 -14.96 8.53 -6.23
CA VAL A 40 -15.12 7.53 -5.15
C VAL A 40 -15.12 8.14 -3.76
N LYS A 41 -14.76 9.40 -3.63
CA LYS A 41 -14.65 10.10 -2.35
C LYS A 41 -15.95 10.08 -1.55
N GLY A 42 -15.88 9.66 -0.31
CA GLY A 42 -17.04 9.50 0.60
C GLY A 42 -17.89 8.26 0.34
N LYS A 43 -17.50 7.37 -0.58
CA LYS A 43 -18.21 6.12 -0.85
C LYS A 43 -17.56 4.94 -0.12
N SER A 44 -18.28 3.85 0.02
CA SER A 44 -17.83 2.64 0.73
C SER A 44 -16.57 2.01 0.12
N GLU A 45 -16.40 2.14 -1.19
CA GLU A 45 -15.28 1.60 -1.96
C GLU A 45 -14.06 2.53 -2.06
N GLU A 46 -14.10 3.74 -1.49
CA GLU A 46 -13.01 4.74 -1.55
C GLU A 46 -11.65 4.15 -1.17
N ASN A 47 -11.55 3.66 0.07
CA ASN A 47 -10.29 3.11 0.59
C ASN A 47 -9.75 1.95 -0.26
N LEU A 48 -10.63 1.10 -0.76
CA LEU A 48 -10.26 -0.04 -1.59
C LEU A 48 -9.68 0.42 -2.93
N ILE A 49 -10.37 1.35 -3.60
CA ILE A 49 -9.96 1.88 -4.91
C ILE A 49 -8.66 2.68 -4.78
N GLU A 50 -8.51 3.50 -3.74
CA GLU A 50 -7.27 4.25 -3.47
C GLU A 50 -6.08 3.33 -3.26
N GLN A 51 -6.21 2.31 -2.41
CA GLN A 51 -5.13 1.35 -2.17
C GLN A 51 -4.74 0.57 -3.42
N LEU A 52 -5.72 0.14 -4.22
CA LEU A 52 -5.46 -0.55 -5.47
C LEU A 52 -4.82 0.38 -6.51
N ALA A 53 -5.25 1.64 -6.61
CA ALA A 53 -4.62 2.64 -7.47
C ALA A 53 -3.13 2.82 -7.12
N ILE A 54 -2.81 2.99 -5.83
CA ILE A 54 -1.41 3.09 -5.37
C ILE A 54 -0.59 1.83 -5.74
N ARG A 55 -1.17 0.63 -5.64
CA ARG A 55 -0.48 -0.62 -6.00
C ARG A 55 -0.20 -0.76 -7.51
N THR A 56 -0.87 0.01 -8.37
CA THR A 56 -0.58 0.05 -9.81
C THR A 56 0.65 0.89 -10.13
N MET A 57 1.00 1.84 -9.26
CA MET A 57 2.12 2.74 -9.48
C MET A 57 3.45 1.99 -9.45
N SER A 58 4.37 2.38 -10.32
CA SER A 58 5.76 1.93 -10.25
C SER A 58 6.47 2.57 -9.06
N LYS A 59 7.49 1.88 -8.55
CA LYS A 59 8.33 2.47 -7.50
C LYS A 59 9.14 3.61 -8.10
N ALA A 60 9.15 4.75 -7.40
CA ALA A 60 10.00 5.87 -7.77
C ALA A 60 11.48 5.47 -7.75
N ALA A 61 12.25 5.98 -8.70
CA ALA A 61 13.68 5.77 -8.80
C ALA A 61 14.40 7.07 -9.15
N TYR A 62 15.57 7.26 -8.59
CA TYR A 62 16.46 8.34 -9.01
C TYR A 62 17.13 7.98 -10.33
N SER A 63 17.17 8.91 -11.26
CA SER A 63 17.81 8.74 -12.56
C SER A 63 18.30 10.09 -13.09
N THR A 64 19.31 10.04 -13.93
CA THR A 64 19.75 11.19 -14.72
C THR A 64 18.83 11.46 -15.92
N ASN A 65 17.95 10.51 -16.25
CA ASN A 65 16.95 10.69 -17.30
C ASN A 65 15.85 11.62 -16.81
N HIS A 66 15.59 12.63 -17.63
CA HIS A 66 14.60 13.64 -17.28
C HIS A 66 13.20 13.21 -17.71
N ILE A 67 12.43 12.67 -16.77
CA ILE A 67 11.05 12.20 -16.99
C ILE A 67 10.00 13.08 -16.29
N GLY A 68 10.43 14.14 -15.57
CA GLY A 68 9.51 14.98 -14.78
C GLY A 68 8.98 14.28 -13.53
N HIS A 69 7.86 14.75 -13.05
CA HIS A 69 7.14 14.14 -11.91
C HIS A 69 5.69 13.88 -12.27
N TYR A 70 5.34 12.62 -12.48
CA TYR A 70 4.00 12.21 -12.95
C TYR A 70 2.86 12.72 -12.05
N GLY A 71 2.94 12.46 -10.74
CA GLY A 71 1.86 12.80 -9.80
C GLY A 71 1.70 14.31 -9.53
N LEU A 72 2.76 15.13 -9.74
CA LEU A 72 2.71 16.59 -9.61
C LEU A 72 2.54 17.31 -10.97
N ALA A 73 2.58 16.57 -12.08
CA ALA A 73 2.53 17.08 -13.43
C ALA A 73 3.60 18.14 -13.73
N PHE A 74 4.78 18.03 -13.09
CA PHE A 74 5.92 18.90 -13.37
C PHE A 74 6.76 18.33 -14.48
N GLN A 75 7.05 19.16 -15.49
CA GLN A 75 7.95 18.80 -16.59
C GLN A 75 9.39 18.66 -16.10
N TYR A 76 9.84 19.54 -15.19
CA TYR A 76 11.16 19.53 -14.58
C TYR A 76 11.03 19.32 -13.08
N TYR A 77 11.68 18.28 -12.56
CA TYR A 77 11.64 17.98 -11.15
C TYR A 77 12.94 17.35 -10.67
N SER A 78 13.41 17.78 -9.52
CA SER A 78 14.51 17.16 -8.80
C SER A 78 14.29 17.24 -7.30
N HIS A 79 14.71 16.24 -6.58
CA HIS A 79 14.83 16.32 -5.13
C HIS A 79 15.94 17.30 -4.77
N PHE A 80 15.66 18.27 -3.88
CA PHE A 80 16.58 19.34 -3.54
C PHE A 80 16.53 19.79 -2.09
N THR A 81 15.37 19.67 -1.44
CA THR A 81 15.05 20.37 -0.18
C THR A 81 15.32 19.57 1.09
N SER A 82 15.83 18.36 1.02
CA SER A 82 16.07 17.49 2.18
C SER A 82 17.46 16.82 2.18
N PRO A 83 18.56 17.59 2.07
CA PRO A 83 19.92 17.03 1.95
C PRO A 83 20.41 16.33 3.23
N ILE A 84 19.77 16.56 4.38
CA ILE A 84 20.14 15.88 5.64
C ILE A 84 19.85 14.39 5.59
N ARG A 85 18.77 13.99 4.90
CA ARG A 85 18.29 12.60 4.87
C ARG A 85 18.29 11.95 3.49
N ARG A 86 18.51 12.72 2.42
CA ARG A 86 18.52 12.22 1.04
C ARG A 86 19.81 12.60 0.34
N TYR A 87 20.61 11.60 0.04
CA TYR A 87 21.89 11.81 -0.67
C TYR A 87 21.73 12.40 -2.09
N PRO A 88 20.69 12.05 -2.89
CA PRO A 88 20.46 12.71 -4.17
C PRO A 88 20.30 14.23 -4.11
N ASP A 89 19.75 14.77 -3.03
CA ASP A 89 19.69 16.22 -2.81
C ASP A 89 21.09 16.83 -2.69
N ILE A 90 22.01 16.14 -2.01
CA ILE A 90 23.41 16.57 -1.90
C ILE A 90 24.10 16.52 -3.27
N ILE A 91 23.81 15.49 -4.09
CA ILE A 91 24.32 15.41 -5.47
C ILE A 91 23.81 16.61 -6.26
N ALA A 92 22.51 16.90 -6.20
CA ALA A 92 21.93 18.05 -6.90
C ALA A 92 22.55 19.38 -6.46
N HIS A 93 22.78 19.60 -5.14
CA HIS A 93 23.46 20.79 -4.61
C HIS A 93 24.89 20.91 -5.14
N ARG A 94 25.66 19.82 -5.13
CA ARG A 94 27.05 19.80 -5.63
C ARG A 94 27.12 20.06 -7.12
N LEU A 95 26.24 19.45 -7.90
CA LEU A 95 26.16 19.68 -9.34
C LEU A 95 25.79 21.13 -9.65
N LEU A 96 24.80 21.68 -8.94
CA LEU A 96 24.40 23.07 -9.12
C LEU A 96 25.55 24.02 -8.81
N GLN A 97 26.23 23.86 -7.68
CA GLN A 97 27.39 24.70 -7.33
C GLN A 97 28.50 24.59 -8.37
N HIS A 98 28.82 23.37 -8.80
CA HIS A 98 29.84 23.13 -9.83
C HIS A 98 29.52 23.88 -11.13
N TYR A 99 28.27 23.85 -11.58
CA TYR A 99 27.86 24.54 -12.81
C TYR A 99 27.81 26.07 -12.64
N LEU A 100 27.41 26.55 -11.46
CA LEU A 100 27.50 27.99 -11.15
C LEU A 100 28.94 28.51 -11.17
N ASP A 101 29.89 27.66 -10.82
CA ASP A 101 31.31 27.96 -10.87
C ASP A 101 31.93 27.73 -12.29
N ASN A 102 31.07 27.54 -13.32
CA ASN A 102 31.43 27.26 -14.70
C ASN A 102 32.26 25.97 -14.90
N GLY A 103 32.05 24.98 -14.05
CA GLY A 103 32.66 23.66 -14.17
C GLY A 103 32.20 22.90 -15.43
N PRO A 104 33.01 21.99 -15.98
CA PRO A 104 32.62 21.16 -17.12
C PRO A 104 31.50 20.19 -16.76
N SER A 105 30.82 19.65 -17.78
CA SER A 105 29.79 18.62 -17.58
C SER A 105 30.35 17.38 -16.89
N PHE A 106 29.61 16.88 -15.90
CA PHE A 106 29.94 15.63 -15.22
C PHE A 106 29.73 14.42 -16.13
N ASN A 107 30.38 13.32 -15.78
CA ASN A 107 30.15 12.04 -16.41
C ASN A 107 28.76 11.52 -16.01
N GLN A 108 27.85 11.46 -16.98
CA GLN A 108 26.46 11.01 -16.75
C GLN A 108 26.41 9.59 -16.17
N THR A 109 27.31 8.69 -16.61
CA THR A 109 27.31 7.30 -16.12
C THR A 109 27.61 7.24 -14.62
N GLU A 110 28.59 8.04 -14.14
CA GLU A 110 28.90 8.08 -12.71
C GLU A 110 27.75 8.59 -11.86
N ILE A 111 27.05 9.63 -12.33
CA ILE A 111 25.88 10.17 -11.64
C ILE A 111 24.72 9.16 -11.67
N GLU A 112 24.51 8.48 -12.80
CA GLU A 112 23.48 7.43 -12.91
C GLU A 112 23.73 6.27 -11.94
N ASP A 113 24.98 5.85 -11.76
CA ASP A 113 25.33 4.81 -10.79
C ASP A 113 25.08 5.26 -9.35
N GLN A 114 25.32 6.54 -9.03
CA GLN A 114 24.96 7.11 -7.73
C GLN A 114 23.44 7.17 -7.54
N CYS A 115 22.67 7.49 -8.57
CA CYS A 115 21.20 7.46 -8.57
C CYS A 115 20.67 6.05 -8.29
N LYS A 116 21.17 5.04 -9.01
CA LYS A 116 20.79 3.63 -8.79
C LYS A 116 21.12 3.16 -7.37
N HIS A 117 22.33 3.51 -6.89
CA HIS A 117 22.72 3.19 -5.51
C HIS A 117 21.79 3.85 -4.49
N SER A 118 21.47 5.13 -4.67
CA SER A 118 20.56 5.87 -3.79
C SER A 118 19.16 5.27 -3.75
N SER A 119 18.62 4.90 -4.93
CA SER A 119 17.31 4.23 -5.02
C SER A 119 17.29 2.90 -4.26
N LYS A 120 18.39 2.11 -4.39
CA LYS A 120 18.53 0.86 -3.64
C LYS A 120 18.60 1.09 -2.14
N MET A 121 19.36 2.09 -1.69
CA MET A 121 19.50 2.40 -0.25
C MET A 121 18.21 2.94 0.35
N GLU A 122 17.44 3.73 -0.39
CA GLU A 122 16.12 4.20 0.05
C GLU A 122 15.14 3.03 0.24
N LEU A 123 15.17 2.04 -0.67
CA LEU A 123 14.36 0.83 -0.49
C LEU A 123 14.75 0.07 0.79
N VAL A 124 16.06 -0.12 1.03
CA VAL A 124 16.57 -0.78 2.25
C VAL A 124 16.16 -0.01 3.51
N ALA A 125 16.26 1.32 3.48
CA ALA A 125 15.84 2.16 4.60
C ALA A 125 14.34 2.03 4.90
N ALA A 126 13.50 2.08 3.86
CA ALA A 126 12.06 1.89 4.00
C ALA A 126 11.69 0.49 4.52
N GLU A 127 12.39 -0.55 4.07
CA GLU A 127 12.20 -1.91 4.58
C GLU A 127 12.62 -2.04 6.06
N ALA A 128 13.73 -1.40 6.44
CA ALA A 128 14.19 -1.38 7.84
C ALA A 128 13.18 -0.63 8.75
N GLU A 129 12.65 0.49 8.29
CA GLU A 129 11.62 1.25 9.01
C GLU A 129 10.36 0.40 9.22
N ARG A 130 9.83 -0.22 8.16
CA ARG A 130 8.66 -1.12 8.24
C ARG A 130 8.93 -2.29 9.19
N ALA A 131 10.12 -2.88 9.11
CA ALA A 131 10.50 -3.98 9.99
C ALA A 131 10.59 -3.56 11.46
N SER A 132 11.04 -2.32 11.73
CA SER A 132 11.07 -1.73 13.08
C SER A 132 9.67 -1.48 13.62
N ILE A 133 8.80 -0.86 12.81
CA ILE A 133 7.39 -0.63 13.17
C ILE A 133 6.71 -1.98 13.47
N LYS A 134 6.87 -2.96 12.57
CA LYS A 134 6.26 -4.28 12.75
C LYS A 134 6.77 -4.99 14.01
N TYR A 135 8.06 -4.87 14.32
CA TYR A 135 8.62 -5.40 15.56
C TYR A 135 7.92 -4.78 16.78
N LYS A 136 7.74 -3.47 16.80
CA LYS A 136 7.08 -2.76 17.91
C LYS A 136 5.58 -3.08 18.02
N GLN A 137 4.90 -3.29 16.89
CA GLN A 137 3.51 -3.76 16.88
C GLN A 137 3.37 -5.13 17.53
N VAL A 138 4.26 -6.07 17.17
CA VAL A 138 4.25 -7.41 17.74
C VAL A 138 4.60 -7.40 19.22
N GLU A 139 5.64 -6.64 19.62
CA GLU A 139 6.03 -6.45 21.02
C GLU A 139 4.87 -5.90 21.86
N PHE A 140 4.16 -4.87 21.37
CA PHE A 140 3.02 -4.26 22.04
C PHE A 140 1.85 -5.22 22.25
N LEU A 141 1.64 -6.17 21.33
CA LEU A 141 0.54 -7.12 21.39
C LEU A 141 0.87 -8.45 22.06
N GLN A 142 2.15 -8.68 22.48
CA GLN A 142 2.54 -9.91 23.13
C GLN A 142 1.76 -10.20 24.42
N ASP A 143 1.54 -9.18 25.24
CA ASP A 143 0.83 -9.30 26.52
C ASP A 143 -0.70 -9.30 26.36
N LYS A 144 -1.19 -9.17 25.12
CA LYS A 144 -2.60 -9.04 24.77
C LYS A 144 -3.16 -10.27 24.05
N ILE A 145 -2.43 -11.39 24.09
CA ILE A 145 -2.88 -12.65 23.48
C ILE A 145 -4.18 -13.09 24.15
N GLY A 146 -5.20 -13.39 23.32
CA GLY A 146 -6.54 -13.76 23.77
C GLY A 146 -7.52 -12.59 23.85
N GLU A 147 -7.07 -11.34 23.81
CA GLU A 147 -7.94 -10.16 23.73
C GLU A 147 -8.58 -10.04 22.35
N GLU A 148 -9.78 -9.46 22.32
CA GLU A 148 -10.56 -9.22 21.10
C GLU A 148 -10.57 -7.76 20.71
N TYR A 149 -10.53 -7.52 19.39
CA TYR A 149 -10.53 -6.19 18.81
C TYR A 149 -11.41 -6.12 17.58
N ASP A 150 -12.02 -4.97 17.37
CA ASP A 150 -12.62 -4.63 16.11
C ASP A 150 -11.51 -4.21 15.13
N GLY A 151 -11.67 -4.62 13.89
CA GLY A 151 -10.69 -4.34 12.84
C GLY A 151 -11.34 -4.22 11.47
N VAL A 152 -10.53 -3.83 10.51
CA VAL A 152 -10.91 -3.71 9.10
C VAL A 152 -9.98 -4.56 8.26
N ILE A 153 -10.51 -5.26 7.28
CA ILE A 153 -9.70 -6.05 6.35
C ILE A 153 -8.88 -5.11 5.47
N SER A 154 -7.56 -5.12 5.65
CA SER A 154 -6.59 -4.31 4.90
C SER A 154 -6.07 -5.01 3.65
N GLY A 155 -6.26 -6.33 3.54
CA GLY A 155 -5.82 -7.11 2.38
C GLY A 155 -6.30 -8.54 2.41
N VAL A 156 -6.34 -9.15 1.22
CA VAL A 156 -6.68 -10.57 1.03
C VAL A 156 -5.63 -11.21 0.13
N SER A 157 -5.23 -12.42 0.46
CA SER A 157 -4.26 -13.23 -0.31
C SER A 157 -4.58 -14.72 -0.22
N ASP A 158 -3.85 -15.55 -0.97
CA ASP A 158 -3.95 -17.02 -0.90
C ASP A 158 -3.65 -17.58 0.51
N TRP A 159 -2.90 -16.85 1.33
CA TRP A 159 -2.49 -17.29 2.66
C TRP A 159 -3.49 -16.93 3.75
N GLY A 160 -4.20 -15.81 3.57
CA GLY A 160 -5.09 -15.27 4.60
C GLY A 160 -5.64 -13.90 4.31
N ILE A 161 -6.47 -13.45 5.24
CA ILE A 161 -6.95 -12.07 5.32
C ILE A 161 -6.05 -11.29 6.28
N TYR A 162 -5.59 -10.12 5.84
CA TYR A 162 -4.89 -9.17 6.69
C TYR A 162 -5.92 -8.25 7.33
N VAL A 163 -5.82 -8.09 8.64
CA VAL A 163 -6.74 -7.26 9.42
C VAL A 163 -5.95 -6.22 10.18
N GLU A 164 -6.37 -4.98 10.01
CA GLU A 164 -5.84 -3.82 10.70
C GLU A 164 -6.74 -3.53 11.91
N ILE A 165 -6.14 -3.40 13.09
CA ILE A 165 -6.82 -3.14 14.36
C ILE A 165 -6.30 -1.83 14.97
N MET A 166 -7.04 -1.29 15.95
CA MET A 166 -6.67 -0.06 16.67
C MET A 166 -6.43 1.14 15.75
N SER A 167 -7.33 1.35 14.79
CA SER A 167 -7.25 2.48 13.84
C SER A 167 -5.91 2.57 13.09
N GLY A 168 -5.43 1.42 12.58
CA GLY A 168 -4.20 1.35 11.79
C GLY A 168 -2.92 1.11 12.58
N MET A 169 -3.01 1.01 13.90
CA MET A 169 -1.80 0.84 14.71
C MET A 169 -1.16 -0.53 14.60
N CYS A 170 -1.94 -1.58 14.34
CA CYS A 170 -1.42 -2.94 14.24
C CYS A 170 -2.14 -3.75 13.16
N GLU A 171 -1.37 -4.49 12.37
CA GLU A 171 -1.89 -5.42 11.37
C GLU A 171 -1.47 -6.85 11.67
N GLY A 172 -2.39 -7.79 11.52
CA GLY A 172 -2.13 -9.21 11.66
C GLY A 172 -2.85 -10.02 10.57
N MET A 173 -2.61 -11.33 10.54
CA MET A 173 -3.16 -12.23 9.53
C MET A 173 -4.08 -13.27 10.16
N VAL A 174 -5.29 -13.42 9.61
CA VAL A 174 -6.14 -14.58 9.79
C VAL A 174 -5.87 -15.53 8.64
N LYS A 175 -5.33 -16.69 8.93
CA LYS A 175 -5.03 -17.69 7.88
C LYS A 175 -6.31 -18.33 7.39
N LEU A 176 -6.50 -18.46 6.06
CA LEU A 176 -7.71 -19.09 5.50
C LEU A 176 -7.92 -20.51 6.02
N ARG A 177 -6.86 -21.26 6.25
CA ARG A 177 -6.91 -22.62 6.79
C ARG A 177 -7.33 -22.72 8.26
N ASP A 178 -7.23 -21.60 9.00
CA ASP A 178 -7.58 -21.52 10.42
C ASP A 178 -9.02 -20.99 10.62
N MET A 179 -9.77 -20.80 9.53
CA MET A 179 -11.19 -20.42 9.53
C MET A 179 -12.04 -21.71 9.55
N ASP A 180 -12.69 -21.99 10.67
CA ASP A 180 -13.33 -23.30 10.94
C ASP A 180 -14.76 -23.39 10.41
N ASP A 181 -15.38 -22.26 10.00
CA ASP A 181 -16.78 -22.21 9.56
C ASP A 181 -16.96 -22.69 8.10
N ASP A 182 -15.96 -22.51 7.24
CA ASP A 182 -16.00 -22.95 5.83
C ASP A 182 -14.57 -23.12 5.27
N PHE A 183 -14.48 -23.67 4.09
CA PHE A 183 -13.24 -23.73 3.32
C PHE A 183 -13.15 -22.52 2.39
N TYR A 184 -12.23 -21.62 2.69
CA TYR A 184 -12.08 -20.37 1.94
C TYR A 184 -11.02 -20.46 0.87
N THR A 185 -11.31 -19.83 -0.28
CA THR A 185 -10.37 -19.66 -1.39
C THR A 185 -10.24 -18.20 -1.75
N PHE A 186 -9.06 -17.79 -2.16
CA PHE A 186 -8.80 -16.43 -2.63
C PHE A 186 -9.31 -16.26 -4.07
N ASP A 187 -10.03 -15.18 -4.31
CA ASP A 187 -10.45 -14.70 -5.61
C ASP A 187 -9.62 -13.46 -5.98
N PRO A 188 -8.60 -13.60 -6.83
CA PRO A 188 -7.72 -12.49 -7.18
C PRO A 188 -8.39 -11.41 -8.04
N GLU A 189 -9.49 -11.78 -8.75
CA GLU A 189 -10.21 -10.80 -9.59
C GLU A 189 -11.03 -9.80 -8.76
N ASN A 190 -11.50 -10.22 -7.60
CA ASN A 190 -12.34 -9.39 -6.74
C ASN A 190 -11.66 -9.04 -5.40
N TYR A 191 -10.39 -9.41 -5.20
CA TYR A 191 -9.63 -9.19 -3.95
C TYR A 191 -10.40 -9.64 -2.70
N GLN A 192 -10.98 -10.84 -2.73
CA GLN A 192 -11.82 -11.37 -1.67
C GLN A 192 -11.50 -12.84 -1.36
N ALA A 193 -11.81 -13.27 -0.13
CA ALA A 193 -11.86 -14.67 0.23
C ALA A 193 -13.31 -15.15 0.17
N ILE A 194 -13.56 -16.27 -0.51
CA ILE A 194 -14.90 -16.84 -0.72
C ILE A 194 -14.98 -18.21 -0.07
N GLY A 195 -15.96 -18.40 0.81
CA GLY A 195 -16.31 -19.69 1.40
C GLY A 195 -16.94 -20.62 0.37
N ARG A 196 -16.50 -21.88 0.38
CA ARG A 196 -16.94 -22.88 -0.61
C ARG A 196 -18.41 -23.31 -0.40
N LYS A 197 -18.79 -23.54 0.87
CA LYS A 197 -20.10 -24.07 1.24
C LYS A 197 -21.15 -22.96 1.42
N TYR A 198 -20.85 -21.98 2.24
CA TYR A 198 -21.82 -20.94 2.63
C TYR A 198 -21.72 -19.68 1.76
N LYS A 199 -20.75 -19.61 0.83
CA LYS A 199 -20.54 -18.46 -0.05
C LYS A 199 -20.30 -17.14 0.69
N LYS A 200 -19.98 -17.21 1.99
CA LYS A 200 -19.59 -16.04 2.78
C LYS A 200 -18.33 -15.44 2.18
N THR A 201 -18.29 -14.14 2.05
CA THR A 201 -17.17 -13.42 1.46
C THR A 201 -16.55 -12.47 2.47
N TYR A 202 -15.23 -12.33 2.39
CA TYR A 202 -14.47 -11.33 3.14
C TYR A 202 -13.68 -10.49 2.15
N ARG A 203 -13.92 -9.18 2.14
CA ARG A 203 -13.35 -8.22 1.19
C ARG A 203 -12.50 -7.18 1.92
N MET A 204 -11.60 -6.55 1.19
CA MET A 204 -10.94 -5.35 1.72
C MET A 204 -11.98 -4.30 2.10
N GLY A 205 -11.79 -3.68 3.28
CA GLY A 205 -12.71 -2.71 3.83
C GLY A 205 -13.81 -3.27 4.73
N ASP A 206 -14.05 -4.60 4.72
CA ASP A 206 -15.04 -5.21 5.60
C ASP A 206 -14.60 -5.08 7.06
N ALA A 207 -15.56 -4.69 7.91
CA ALA A 207 -15.38 -4.70 9.36
C ALA A 207 -15.44 -6.14 9.88
N VAL A 208 -14.52 -6.48 10.76
CA VAL A 208 -14.42 -7.82 11.37
C VAL A 208 -14.04 -7.69 12.83
N ARG A 209 -14.43 -8.69 13.64
CA ARG A 209 -13.94 -8.84 14.99
C ARG A 209 -12.93 -9.97 15.04
N ILE A 210 -11.80 -9.71 15.68
CA ILE A 210 -10.69 -10.67 15.76
C ILE A 210 -10.29 -10.89 17.22
N ARG A 211 -9.66 -12.03 17.46
CA ARG A 211 -8.91 -12.32 18.68
C ARG A 211 -7.45 -12.55 18.35
N ILE A 212 -6.55 -12.02 19.17
CA ILE A 212 -5.13 -12.24 19.01
C ILE A 212 -4.82 -13.69 19.39
N LYS A 213 -4.40 -14.49 18.40
CA LYS A 213 -4.03 -15.90 18.58
C LYS A 213 -2.58 -16.05 18.98
N ARG A 214 -1.69 -15.32 18.35
CA ARG A 214 -0.25 -15.41 18.51
C ARG A 214 0.47 -14.14 18.14
N ALA A 215 1.50 -13.79 18.93
CA ALA A 215 2.45 -12.72 18.62
C ALA A 215 3.85 -13.33 18.60
N ASP A 216 4.47 -13.42 17.42
CA ASP A 216 5.81 -14.01 17.21
C ASP A 216 6.82 -12.90 16.92
N LEU A 217 7.55 -12.51 17.96
CA LEU A 217 8.50 -11.39 17.88
C LEU A 217 9.70 -11.72 16.95
N ALA A 218 10.16 -12.97 16.95
CA ALA A 218 11.28 -13.39 16.11
C ALA A 218 10.95 -13.31 14.61
N ARG A 219 9.72 -13.69 14.26
CA ARG A 219 9.21 -13.63 12.89
C ARG A 219 8.53 -12.30 12.56
N LYS A 220 8.33 -11.43 13.54
CA LYS A 220 7.58 -10.17 13.41
C LYS A 220 6.17 -10.40 12.85
N GLN A 221 5.47 -11.43 13.35
CA GLN A 221 4.17 -11.85 12.84
C GLN A 221 3.12 -11.84 13.95
N LEU A 222 1.92 -11.41 13.57
CA LEU A 222 0.71 -11.46 14.37
C LEU A 222 -0.28 -12.40 13.67
N ASP A 223 -0.67 -13.46 14.36
CA ASP A 223 -1.73 -14.35 13.90
C ASP A 223 -3.00 -14.03 14.67
N PHE A 224 -4.10 -13.79 13.94
CA PHE A 224 -5.42 -13.53 14.47
C PHE A 224 -6.37 -14.69 14.13
N VAL A 225 -7.50 -14.75 14.83
CA VAL A 225 -8.65 -15.56 14.46
C VAL A 225 -9.88 -14.67 14.42
N LEU A 226 -10.80 -14.95 13.49
CA LEU A 226 -12.08 -14.26 13.47
C LEU A 226 -12.92 -14.72 14.66
N THR A 227 -13.66 -13.79 15.26
CA THR A 227 -14.70 -14.05 16.25
C THR A 227 -16.03 -13.55 15.69
N GLU A 228 -17.13 -14.07 16.22
CA GLU A 228 -18.45 -13.61 15.83
C GLU A 228 -18.65 -12.16 16.30
N ILE A 229 -19.19 -11.31 15.43
CA ILE A 229 -19.66 -9.99 15.82
C ILE A 229 -20.98 -10.24 16.55
N GLU A 230 -21.04 -9.97 17.86
CA GLU A 230 -22.29 -9.93 18.57
C GLU A 230 -23.17 -8.86 17.92
N GLU A 231 -24.38 -9.22 17.47
CA GLU A 231 -25.30 -8.35 16.71
C GLU A 231 -25.76 -7.10 17.47
N ASP A 232 -25.47 -7.00 18.77
CA ASP A 232 -25.91 -5.91 19.64
C ASP A 232 -25.14 -4.58 19.50
N PHE A 233 -24.06 -4.53 18.72
CA PHE A 233 -23.21 -3.33 18.67
C PHE A 233 -23.64 -2.27 17.64
N TRP A 234 -24.46 -2.59 16.66
CA TRP A 234 -24.91 -1.65 15.60
C TRP A 234 -26.35 -1.13 15.76
N GLY A 235 -26.99 -1.37 16.92
CA GLY A 235 -28.34 -0.90 17.23
C GLY A 235 -28.51 0.61 17.44
N GLY A 236 -27.54 1.44 17.16
CA GLY A 236 -27.51 2.84 17.60
C GLY A 236 -27.34 3.92 16.52
N ILE A 237 -27.50 3.65 15.21
CA ILE A 237 -27.58 4.74 14.21
C ILE A 237 -28.72 4.42 13.23
N LYS A 238 -29.93 4.64 13.70
CA LYS A 238 -31.10 5.00 12.88
C LYS A 238 -31.58 6.34 13.39
N GLU A 239 -31.22 7.41 12.71
CA GLU A 239 -32.03 8.58 12.33
C GLU A 239 -31.17 9.59 11.59
#